data_bce10e7ff96edf90c6f51664a0d403fa
#
_entry.id   bce10e7ff96edf90c6f51664a0d403fa
#
_cell.length_a   1.000
_cell.length_b   1.000
_cell.length_c   1.000
_cell.angle_alpha   90.00
_cell.angle_beta   90.00
_cell.angle_gamma   90.00
#
_symmetry.space_group_name_H-M   'P 1'
#
loop_
_entity.id
_entity.type
_entity.pdbx_description
1 polymer ?
#
loop_
_entity_poly.entity_id
_entity_poly.type
_entity_poly.pdbx_seq_one_letter_code
_entity_poly.pdbx_strand_id
1 'polypeptide(L)'
;MGGCGPERSGLSVYVALEDARKIARDRVYPATVRIDARRSEFVGGERRRSGGTGSGVIFDEQGHVLTNYHVAGRAEELTCILYSKERVRAKLIGGDPWTDLAVIQLDLDDAKLKGCTFSPATFGDSDKVAEGDSVLAVGSPFGMSRSISNGIISCHDRILGTGLELTGGLETGLFNTWLQTDAAINPGNSGGPLVNFEGEVIGINTRSGGGNDLGFAVPINVAKEVIRKILEKGKVPRSTIGAAFQPLQDLEVFFDVGKSEGAVIASVDTEGPAARAGIQARDILLEYGGMKVEGRYPEQLFTLRKQVADTPVGSKVPVKIKRSGEVLALEVVAEELNTVRSTEQDFARWGFVGQNITDRLAQKENLPNTKGVYVTGVRRGEVAERANIEKGDVIFCVGDRDILSLQDLSKCYQEAMAKKQEMALVKVRRGLAVAPAVLRVNFGDAKKPAPATPAPTKPAGAKSPGATPAPKAKG
;
A
#
# COMPACT_ATOMS: atom_id res chain seq x y z
N MET A 1 34.79 54.29 19.11
CA MET A 1 35.47 53.13 18.53
C MET A 1 35.06 51.90 19.31
N GLY A 2 34.43 50.99 18.70
CA GLY A 2 33.97 49.74 19.31
C GLY A 2 33.07 49.03 18.34
N GLY A 3 33.67 48.50 17.27
CA GLY A 3 32.95 47.64 16.33
C GLY A 3 32.62 46.30 17.00
N CYS A 4 31.38 46.12 17.34
CA CYS A 4 30.86 44.80 17.74
C CYS A 4 30.41 44.06 16.47
N GLY A 5 31.24 43.12 16.04
CA GLY A 5 31.00 42.38 14.82
C GLY A 5 29.84 41.38 14.95
N PRO A 6 29.01 41.21 13.92
CA PRO A 6 27.91 40.27 13.86
C PRO A 6 28.32 38.79 13.68
N GLU A 7 29.62 38.47 13.60
CA GLU A 7 30.10 37.13 13.25
C GLU A 7 30.01 36.07 14.35
N ARG A 8 29.92 36.44 15.63
CA ARG A 8 29.86 35.44 16.73
C ARG A 8 28.47 34.83 16.96
N SER A 9 27.38 35.49 16.58
CA SER A 9 26.03 34.98 16.76
C SER A 9 25.65 33.89 15.74
N GLY A 10 26.11 34.03 14.48
CA GLY A 10 25.81 33.04 13.43
C GLY A 10 26.52 31.71 13.64
N LEU A 11 27.78 31.73 14.08
CA LEU A 11 28.52 30.48 14.37
C LEU A 11 27.94 29.72 15.53
N SER A 12 27.43 30.38 16.58
CA SER A 12 26.76 29.75 17.73
C SER A 12 25.45 29.05 17.33
N VAL A 13 24.64 29.65 16.45
CA VAL A 13 23.41 29.07 15.95
C VAL A 13 23.70 27.86 15.06
N TYR A 14 24.68 27.92 14.20
CA TYR A 14 25.09 26.82 13.32
C TYR A 14 25.55 25.60 14.13
N VAL A 15 26.40 25.79 15.13
CA VAL A 15 26.87 24.72 16.04
C VAL A 15 25.69 24.10 16.78
N ALA A 16 24.74 24.91 17.27
CA ALA A 16 23.55 24.40 17.95
C ALA A 16 22.67 23.53 17.04
N LEU A 17 22.50 23.89 15.76
CA LEU A 17 21.77 23.10 14.78
C LEU A 17 22.47 21.77 14.44
N GLU A 18 23.79 21.76 14.32
CA GLU A 18 24.54 20.53 14.10
C GLU A 18 24.43 19.58 15.30
N ASP A 19 24.49 20.11 16.50
CA ASP A 19 24.37 19.30 17.72
C ASP A 19 22.95 18.74 17.88
N ALA A 20 21.92 19.53 17.57
CA ALA A 20 20.53 19.06 17.57
C ALA A 20 20.33 17.88 16.59
N ARG A 21 20.89 17.97 15.38
CA ARG A 21 20.84 16.84 14.41
C ARG A 21 21.53 15.57 14.92
N LYS A 22 22.71 15.72 15.58
CA LYS A 22 23.42 14.58 16.16
C LYS A 22 22.61 13.95 17.30
N ILE A 23 22.02 14.77 18.17
CA ILE A 23 21.16 14.31 19.28
C ILE A 23 19.94 13.55 18.72
N ALA A 24 19.24 14.12 17.75
CA ALA A 24 18.08 13.47 17.11
C ALA A 24 18.46 12.12 16.48
N ARG A 25 19.58 12.08 15.75
CA ARG A 25 20.13 10.85 15.17
C ARG A 25 20.42 9.80 16.25
N ASP A 26 21.12 10.17 17.32
CA ASP A 26 21.57 9.23 18.35
C ASP A 26 20.40 8.68 19.16
N ARG A 27 19.30 9.43 19.29
CA ARG A 27 18.06 8.98 19.91
C ARG A 27 17.30 7.96 19.05
N VAL A 28 17.20 8.18 17.73
CA VAL A 28 16.36 7.35 16.86
C VAL A 28 17.09 6.12 16.27
N TYR A 29 18.42 6.16 16.13
CA TYR A 29 19.18 5.08 15.53
C TYR A 29 19.04 3.73 16.24
N PRO A 30 19.05 3.63 17.60
CA PRO A 30 18.88 2.37 18.31
C PRO A 30 17.53 1.69 18.03
N ALA A 31 16.49 2.49 17.75
CA ALA A 31 15.15 2.02 17.42
C ALA A 31 14.97 1.70 15.93
N THR A 32 15.84 2.21 15.03
CA THR A 32 15.69 2.03 13.59
C THR A 32 16.27 0.68 13.16
N VAL A 33 15.47 -0.12 12.44
CA VAL A 33 15.88 -1.42 11.90
C VAL A 33 15.82 -1.42 10.37
N ARG A 34 16.69 -2.23 9.75
CA ARG A 34 16.52 -2.64 8.36
C ARG A 34 15.68 -3.91 8.33
N ILE A 35 14.76 -3.99 7.39
CA ILE A 35 13.89 -5.14 7.19
C ILE A 35 14.22 -5.78 5.85
N ASP A 36 14.66 -7.04 5.89
CA ASP A 36 14.78 -7.89 4.71
C ASP A 36 13.51 -8.76 4.64
N ALA A 37 12.69 -8.54 3.63
CA ALA A 37 11.44 -9.25 3.41
C ALA A 37 11.57 -10.20 2.22
N ARG A 38 11.14 -11.45 2.37
CA ARG A 38 11.05 -12.43 1.29
C ARG A 38 9.60 -12.78 1.03
N ARG A 39 9.21 -12.79 -0.23
CA ARG A 39 7.86 -13.12 -0.67
C ARG A 39 7.91 -13.97 -1.93
N SER A 40 6.86 -14.73 -2.17
CA SER A 40 6.65 -15.37 -3.46
C SER A 40 5.66 -14.56 -4.28
N GLU A 41 6.00 -14.35 -5.53
CA GLU A 41 5.16 -13.66 -6.52
C GLU A 41 4.97 -14.56 -7.73
N PHE A 42 3.81 -14.44 -8.39
CA PHE A 42 3.59 -15.15 -9.64
C PHE A 42 3.92 -14.23 -10.83
N VAL A 43 4.89 -14.65 -11.63
CA VAL A 43 5.31 -13.93 -12.85
C VAL A 43 5.13 -14.88 -14.03
N GLY A 44 4.21 -14.54 -14.95
CA GLY A 44 3.89 -15.42 -16.09
C GLY A 44 3.33 -16.78 -15.65
N GLY A 45 2.59 -16.85 -14.54
CA GLY A 45 2.06 -18.09 -14.01
C GLY A 45 3.04 -18.95 -13.21
N GLU A 46 4.31 -18.58 -13.11
CA GLU A 46 5.34 -19.27 -12.33
C GLU A 46 5.56 -18.59 -10.97
N ARG A 47 5.66 -19.40 -9.92
CA ARG A 47 6.03 -18.91 -8.59
C ARG A 47 7.51 -18.56 -8.55
N ARG A 48 7.82 -17.28 -8.33
CA ARG A 48 9.18 -16.77 -8.15
C ARG A 48 9.34 -16.19 -6.76
N ARG A 49 10.46 -16.51 -6.14
CA ARG A 49 10.83 -15.83 -4.88
C ARG A 49 11.44 -14.49 -5.21
N SER A 50 10.89 -13.43 -4.61
CA SER A 50 11.43 -12.08 -4.67
C SER A 50 11.79 -11.61 -3.27
N GLY A 51 12.76 -10.72 -3.17
CA GLY A 51 13.17 -10.09 -1.93
C GLY A 51 13.04 -8.58 -2.03
N GLY A 52 12.65 -7.95 -0.94
CA GLY A 52 12.62 -6.51 -0.80
C GLY A 52 13.36 -6.09 0.47
N THR A 53 13.85 -4.87 0.49
CA THR A 53 14.46 -4.27 1.68
C THR A 53 13.74 -2.96 1.99
N GLY A 54 13.43 -2.77 3.25
CA GLY A 54 12.87 -1.55 3.81
C GLY A 54 13.48 -1.23 5.16
N SER A 55 12.84 -0.30 5.85
CA SER A 55 13.19 0.11 7.21
C SER A 55 11.99 -0.05 8.14
N GLY A 56 12.22 0.05 9.43
CA GLY A 56 11.19 0.07 10.45
C GLY A 56 11.68 0.76 11.71
N VAL A 57 10.76 1.04 12.61
CA VAL A 57 11.05 1.66 13.90
C VAL A 57 10.45 0.82 15.03
N ILE A 58 11.29 0.39 15.96
CA ILE A 58 10.86 -0.30 17.20
C ILE A 58 10.17 0.74 18.09
N PHE A 59 8.97 0.45 18.58
CA PHE A 59 8.18 1.43 19.33
C PHE A 59 7.80 0.99 20.74
N ASP A 60 8.11 -0.26 21.13
CA ASP A 60 7.90 -0.72 22.50
C ASP A 60 8.91 -1.80 22.93
N GLU A 61 8.92 -2.12 24.22
CA GLU A 61 9.80 -3.13 24.82
C GLU A 61 9.43 -4.57 24.44
N GLN A 62 8.23 -4.78 23.87
CA GLN A 62 7.79 -6.07 23.35
C GLN A 62 8.40 -6.36 21.98
N GLY A 63 9.18 -5.41 21.42
CA GLY A 63 9.86 -5.56 20.15
C GLY A 63 8.91 -5.44 18.94
N HIS A 64 7.81 -4.72 19.10
CA HIS A 64 6.98 -4.37 17.96
C HIS A 64 7.69 -3.31 17.11
N VAL A 65 7.62 -3.50 15.80
CA VAL A 65 8.23 -2.63 14.80
C VAL A 65 7.16 -2.11 13.86
N LEU A 66 7.06 -0.79 13.76
CA LEU A 66 6.22 -0.12 12.78
C LEU A 66 6.99 0.00 11.46
N THR A 67 6.34 -0.31 10.35
CA THR A 67 6.90 -0.23 8.99
C THR A 67 5.80 -0.02 7.96
N ASN A 68 6.14 0.03 6.67
CA ASN A 68 5.14 0.08 5.62
C ASN A 68 4.55 -1.30 5.28
N TYR A 69 3.29 -1.29 4.85
CA TYR A 69 2.61 -2.50 4.40
C TYR A 69 3.24 -3.07 3.12
N HIS A 70 3.66 -2.23 2.17
CA HIS A 70 4.34 -2.69 0.96
C HIS A 70 5.70 -3.34 1.23
N VAL A 71 6.33 -3.06 2.39
CA VAL A 71 7.57 -3.72 2.85
C VAL A 71 7.27 -5.09 3.46
N ALA A 72 6.36 -5.16 4.45
CA ALA A 72 6.20 -6.34 5.30
C ALA A 72 4.86 -7.09 5.11
N GLY A 73 3.82 -6.43 4.62
CA GLY A 73 2.44 -6.95 4.64
C GLY A 73 2.19 -8.22 3.82
N ARG A 74 3.11 -8.59 2.94
CA ARG A 74 3.05 -9.80 2.09
C ARG A 74 4.25 -10.71 2.23
N ALA A 75 5.12 -10.44 3.21
CA ALA A 75 6.31 -11.23 3.39
C ALA A 75 5.98 -12.62 3.97
N GLU A 76 6.57 -13.66 3.40
CA GLU A 76 6.56 -15.02 3.95
C GLU A 76 7.63 -15.17 5.04
N GLU A 77 8.75 -14.45 4.88
CA GLU A 77 9.86 -14.43 5.83
C GLU A 77 10.30 -12.99 6.06
N LEU A 78 10.47 -12.62 7.32
CA LEU A 78 10.93 -11.30 7.74
C LEU A 78 12.17 -11.45 8.61
N THR A 79 13.20 -10.66 8.32
CA THR A 79 14.41 -10.54 9.13
C THR A 79 14.71 -9.07 9.36
N CYS A 80 14.82 -8.69 10.62
CA CYS A 80 15.24 -7.35 11.03
C CYS A 80 16.73 -7.32 11.33
N ILE A 81 17.45 -6.34 10.82
CA ILE A 81 18.84 -6.07 11.17
C ILE A 81 18.85 -4.88 12.12
N LEU A 82 19.23 -5.15 13.37
CA LEU A 82 19.23 -4.18 14.47
C LEU A 82 20.39 -3.18 14.35
N TYR A 83 20.43 -2.22 15.27
CA TYR A 83 21.56 -1.26 15.36
C TYR A 83 22.90 -1.97 15.63
N SER A 84 22.90 -3.03 16.41
CA SER A 84 24.04 -3.91 16.65
C SER A 84 24.55 -4.66 15.41
N LYS A 85 23.85 -4.59 14.27
CA LYS A 85 24.06 -5.36 13.04
C LYS A 85 23.60 -6.81 13.12
N GLU A 86 23.10 -7.25 14.27
CA GLU A 86 22.55 -8.59 14.43
C GLU A 86 21.25 -8.75 13.65
N ARG A 87 21.04 -9.96 13.17
CA ARG A 87 19.88 -10.36 12.37
C ARG A 87 18.90 -11.10 13.26
N VAL A 88 17.72 -10.55 13.46
CA VAL A 88 16.65 -11.12 14.29
C VAL A 88 15.45 -11.44 13.39
N ARG A 89 14.89 -12.63 13.56
CA ARG A 89 13.65 -13.00 12.86
C ARG A 89 12.49 -12.14 13.35
N ALA A 90 11.51 -11.95 12.48
CA ALA A 90 10.28 -11.22 12.82
C ALA A 90 9.06 -11.88 12.19
N LYS A 91 7.89 -11.58 12.72
CA LYS A 91 6.59 -12.02 12.18
C LYS A 91 5.66 -10.83 11.97
N LEU A 92 4.81 -10.91 10.95
CA LEU A 92 3.74 -9.93 10.73
C LEU A 92 2.66 -10.12 11.82
N ILE A 93 2.30 -9.04 12.52
CA ILE A 93 1.17 -8.99 13.45
C ILE A 93 -0.10 -8.58 12.72
N GLY A 94 0.00 -7.57 11.87
CA GLY A 94 -1.10 -7.10 11.03
C GLY A 94 -0.70 -5.89 10.21
N GLY A 95 -1.64 -5.42 9.38
CA GLY A 95 -1.38 -4.26 8.54
C GLY A 95 -2.63 -3.61 7.98
N ASP A 96 -2.46 -2.40 7.51
CA ASP A 96 -3.45 -1.61 6.79
C ASP A 96 -2.89 -1.22 5.42
N PRO A 97 -3.27 -1.94 4.35
CA PRO A 97 -2.80 -1.62 3.01
C PRO A 97 -3.25 -0.23 2.53
N TRP A 98 -4.33 0.29 3.12
CA TRP A 98 -4.90 1.58 2.73
C TRP A 98 -4.10 2.77 3.22
N THR A 99 -3.47 2.66 4.42
CA THR A 99 -2.55 3.66 4.95
C THR A 99 -1.09 3.33 4.69
N ASP A 100 -0.83 2.18 4.07
CA ASP A 100 0.52 1.63 3.86
C ASP A 100 1.30 1.41 5.17
N LEU A 101 0.64 0.99 6.23
CA LEU A 101 1.28 0.69 7.51
C LEU A 101 1.16 -0.80 7.87
N ALA A 102 2.20 -1.32 8.53
CA ALA A 102 2.21 -2.66 9.09
C ALA A 102 2.94 -2.68 10.43
N VAL A 103 2.52 -3.59 11.31
CA VAL A 103 3.21 -3.92 12.56
C VAL A 103 3.77 -5.33 12.44
N ILE A 104 5.06 -5.45 12.68
CA ILE A 104 5.75 -6.72 12.83
C ILE A 104 6.31 -6.83 14.23
N GLN A 105 6.58 -8.04 14.70
CA GLN A 105 7.17 -8.29 16.01
C GLN A 105 8.47 -9.06 15.87
N LEU A 106 9.51 -8.61 16.52
CA LEU A 106 10.78 -9.32 16.65
C LEU A 106 10.58 -10.63 17.43
N ASP A 107 11.30 -11.66 17.02
CA ASP A 107 11.45 -12.89 17.81
C ASP A 107 12.39 -12.59 18.98
N LEU A 108 11.82 -12.36 20.17
CA LEU A 108 12.59 -11.96 21.34
C LEU A 108 13.51 -13.08 21.85
N ASP A 109 13.16 -14.36 21.63
CA ASP A 109 14.03 -15.47 21.96
C ASP A 109 15.26 -15.49 21.06
N ASP A 110 15.07 -15.29 19.75
CA ASP A 110 16.17 -15.16 18.78
C ASP A 110 17.05 -13.93 19.10
N ALA A 111 16.45 -12.80 19.51
CA ALA A 111 17.18 -11.61 19.93
C ALA A 111 18.01 -11.86 21.20
N LYS A 112 17.42 -12.50 22.19
CA LYS A 112 18.07 -12.83 23.47
C LYS A 112 19.25 -13.80 23.27
N LEU A 113 19.06 -14.85 22.46
CA LEU A 113 20.12 -15.80 22.12
C LEU A 113 21.34 -15.12 21.47
N LYS A 114 21.13 -14.02 20.77
CA LYS A 114 22.17 -13.23 20.10
C LYS A 114 22.70 -12.06 20.94
N GLY A 115 22.25 -11.93 22.19
CA GLY A 115 22.64 -10.83 23.06
C GLY A 115 22.23 -9.44 22.56
N CYS A 116 21.14 -9.37 21.76
CA CYS A 116 20.68 -8.11 21.20
C CYS A 116 19.99 -7.23 22.24
N THR A 117 20.28 -5.94 22.19
CA THR A 117 19.56 -4.88 22.90
C THR A 117 19.00 -3.88 21.89
N PHE A 118 17.87 -3.29 22.21
CA PHE A 118 17.25 -2.20 21.45
C PHE A 118 16.56 -1.24 22.42
N SER A 119 16.36 -0.02 21.95
CA SER A 119 15.58 0.99 22.68
C SER A 119 14.44 1.45 21.82
N PRO A 120 13.20 1.48 22.32
CA PRO A 120 12.06 1.99 21.59
C PRO A 120 12.20 3.47 21.23
N ALA A 121 11.67 3.88 20.08
CA ALA A 121 11.61 5.27 19.71
C ALA A 121 10.49 6.00 20.45
N THR A 122 10.69 7.27 20.71
CA THR A 122 9.65 8.18 21.19
C THR A 122 8.81 8.66 20.00
N PHE A 123 7.49 8.53 20.09
CA PHE A 123 6.57 9.10 19.13
C PHE A 123 6.19 10.53 19.51
N GLY A 124 6.44 11.46 18.59
CA GLY A 124 6.02 12.85 18.71
C GLY A 124 4.53 13.04 18.41
N ASP A 125 4.16 14.24 18.00
CA ASP A 125 2.80 14.65 17.67
C ASP A 125 2.79 15.30 16.28
N SER A 126 2.25 14.59 15.28
CA SER A 126 2.22 15.11 13.92
C SER A 126 1.30 16.30 13.72
N ASP A 127 0.31 16.50 14.60
CA ASP A 127 -0.62 17.62 14.48
C ASP A 127 0.01 18.96 14.93
N LYS A 128 1.17 18.90 15.60
CA LYS A 128 1.95 20.09 16.00
C LYS A 128 3.04 20.49 15.01
N VAL A 129 3.23 19.68 13.99
CA VAL A 129 4.25 19.92 12.96
C VAL A 129 3.76 21.00 12.00
N ALA A 130 4.64 21.93 11.66
CA ALA A 130 4.33 23.02 10.75
C ALA A 130 5.21 22.99 9.48
N GLU A 131 4.74 23.64 8.44
CA GLU A 131 5.53 23.86 7.22
C GLU A 131 6.78 24.71 7.55
N GLY A 132 7.93 24.23 7.05
CA GLY A 132 9.23 24.80 7.38
C GLY A 132 9.96 24.16 8.55
N ASP A 133 9.29 23.30 9.35
CA ASP A 133 9.96 22.57 10.43
C ASP A 133 11.03 21.65 9.89
N SER A 134 12.21 21.69 10.52
CA SER A 134 13.34 20.83 10.14
C SER A 134 13.11 19.39 10.55
N VAL A 135 13.41 18.47 9.63
CA VAL A 135 13.20 17.03 9.82
C VAL A 135 14.39 16.22 9.32
N LEU A 136 14.50 15.01 9.85
CA LEU A 136 15.46 14.00 9.42
C LEU A 136 14.72 12.74 8.99
N ALA A 137 14.89 12.33 7.74
CA ALA A 137 14.42 11.04 7.27
C ALA A 137 15.52 9.99 7.48
N VAL A 138 15.19 8.91 8.18
CA VAL A 138 16.13 7.85 8.55
C VAL A 138 15.71 6.53 7.91
N GLY A 139 16.71 5.76 7.45
CA GLY A 139 16.43 4.45 6.85
C GLY A 139 17.68 3.75 6.38
N SER A 140 17.51 2.67 5.63
CA SER A 140 18.59 1.83 5.10
C SER A 140 18.50 1.74 3.58
N PRO A 141 18.80 2.82 2.83
CA PRO A 141 18.63 2.85 1.39
C PRO A 141 19.49 1.78 0.71
N PHE A 142 18.90 1.10 -0.28
CA PHE A 142 19.55 0.03 -1.05
C PHE A 142 20.15 -1.12 -0.22
N GLY A 143 19.65 -1.33 1.02
CA GLY A 143 20.19 -2.35 1.92
C GLY A 143 21.57 -2.01 2.52
N MET A 144 22.04 -0.78 2.32
CA MET A 144 23.26 -0.26 2.96
C MET A 144 23.03 -0.01 4.46
N SER A 145 24.10 0.27 5.18
CA SER A 145 23.98 0.75 6.57
C SER A 145 23.16 2.04 6.62
N ARG A 146 22.53 2.28 7.77
CA ARG A 146 21.62 3.42 8.02
C ARG A 146 22.13 4.71 7.41
N SER A 147 21.24 5.42 6.75
CA SER A 147 21.46 6.74 6.19
C SER A 147 20.47 7.72 6.79
N ILE A 148 20.86 8.96 6.82
CA ILE A 148 20.04 10.08 7.28
C ILE A 148 20.06 11.15 6.19
N SER A 149 18.91 11.69 5.87
CA SER A 149 18.76 12.86 5.03
C SER A 149 18.05 13.97 5.80
N ASN A 150 18.47 15.22 5.60
CA ASN A 150 17.90 16.38 6.24
C ASN A 150 17.03 17.13 5.25
N GLY A 151 15.93 17.68 5.73
CA GLY A 151 15.00 18.50 4.99
C GLY A 151 14.06 19.27 5.90
N ILE A 152 12.94 19.72 5.34
CA ILE A 152 11.86 20.40 6.05
C ILE A 152 10.53 19.72 5.73
N ILE A 153 9.51 20.03 6.51
CA ILE A 153 8.13 19.79 6.13
C ILE A 153 7.74 20.81 5.07
N SER A 154 7.48 20.33 3.87
CA SER A 154 7.06 21.19 2.74
C SER A 154 5.56 21.41 2.69
N CYS A 155 4.77 20.49 3.25
CA CYS A 155 3.33 20.59 3.42
C CYS A 155 2.88 19.62 4.53
N HIS A 156 2.06 20.10 5.45
CA HIS A 156 1.61 19.33 6.60
C HIS A 156 0.49 18.34 6.23
N ASP A 157 -0.52 18.77 5.48
CA ASP A 157 -1.72 17.99 5.14
C ASP A 157 -1.86 17.80 3.63
N ARG A 158 -0.86 17.18 3.00
CA ARG A 158 -0.91 16.94 1.55
C ARG A 158 -1.98 15.91 1.23
N ILE A 159 -2.99 16.31 0.48
CA ILE A 159 -4.00 15.43 -0.10
C ILE A 159 -3.63 15.16 -1.55
N LEU A 160 -3.62 13.88 -1.92
CA LEU A 160 -3.41 13.47 -3.30
C LEU A 160 -4.77 13.14 -3.93
N GLY A 161 -5.03 13.66 -5.11
CA GLY A 161 -6.28 13.42 -5.85
C GLY A 161 -6.46 11.96 -6.29
N THR A 162 -5.36 11.22 -6.34
CA THR A 162 -5.31 9.77 -6.57
C THR A 162 -4.63 9.10 -5.37
N GLY A 163 -4.90 7.81 -5.14
CA GLY A 163 -4.12 7.05 -4.18
C GLY A 163 -2.62 7.05 -4.54
N LEU A 164 -1.76 6.99 -3.53
CA LEU A 164 -0.33 6.86 -3.76
C LEU A 164 -0.03 5.44 -4.25
N GLU A 165 0.49 5.33 -5.47
CA GLU A 165 0.91 4.05 -6.02
C GLU A 165 2.18 3.56 -5.34
N LEU A 166 2.14 2.35 -4.80
CA LEU A 166 3.20 1.72 -4.03
C LEU A 166 3.87 0.59 -4.81
N THR A 167 5.02 0.16 -4.33
CA THR A 167 5.72 -0.99 -4.88
C THR A 167 4.85 -2.25 -4.86
N GLY A 168 4.84 -3.00 -5.96
CA GLY A 168 4.05 -4.23 -6.10
C GLY A 168 2.59 -4.01 -6.50
N GLY A 169 2.25 -2.85 -7.06
CA GLY A 169 0.93 -2.52 -7.59
C GLY A 169 -0.12 -2.31 -6.49
N LEU A 170 0.33 -1.98 -5.29
CA LEU A 170 -0.52 -1.47 -4.22
C LEU A 170 -0.78 0.02 -4.44
N GLU A 171 -1.87 0.52 -3.87
CA GLU A 171 -2.19 1.94 -3.84
C GLU A 171 -2.94 2.25 -2.56
N THR A 172 -2.64 3.39 -1.98
CA THR A 172 -3.26 3.82 -0.73
C THR A 172 -4.69 4.32 -0.94
N GLY A 173 -5.44 4.41 0.15
CA GLY A 173 -6.79 4.98 0.13
C GLY A 173 -6.78 6.48 -0.17
N LEU A 174 -7.87 6.97 -0.78
CA LEU A 174 -8.09 8.39 -1.05
C LEU A 174 -8.45 9.21 0.20
N PHE A 175 -8.39 8.58 1.38
CA PHE A 175 -8.69 9.16 2.67
C PHE A 175 -7.43 9.37 3.54
N ASN A 176 -6.25 9.44 2.91
CA ASN A 176 -4.99 9.71 3.61
C ASN A 176 -4.54 11.14 3.38
N THR A 177 -3.98 11.74 4.43
CA THR A 177 -3.10 12.91 4.35
C THR A 177 -1.66 12.47 4.53
N TRP A 178 -0.75 13.29 4.05
CA TRP A 178 0.67 12.99 4.03
C TRP A 178 1.46 14.19 4.55
N LEU A 179 2.48 13.91 5.35
CA LEU A 179 3.56 14.88 5.54
C LEU A 179 4.41 14.88 4.28
N GLN A 180 4.46 16.01 3.58
CA GLN A 180 5.37 16.19 2.45
C GLN A 180 6.69 16.78 2.95
N THR A 181 7.81 16.26 2.47
CA THR A 181 9.15 16.72 2.82
C THR A 181 10.07 16.73 1.60
N ASP A 182 11.07 17.62 1.61
CA ASP A 182 12.18 17.63 0.67
C ASP A 182 13.38 16.79 1.15
N ALA A 183 13.30 16.23 2.37
CA ALA A 183 14.27 15.22 2.81
C ALA A 183 14.28 14.05 1.83
N ALA A 184 15.46 13.64 1.35
CA ALA A 184 15.59 12.62 0.32
C ALA A 184 15.04 11.27 0.78
N ILE A 185 13.93 10.81 0.18
CA ILE A 185 13.34 9.50 0.37
C ILE A 185 13.71 8.61 -0.80
N ASN A 186 14.50 7.57 -0.52
CA ASN A 186 15.00 6.63 -1.52
C ASN A 186 14.53 5.20 -1.21
N PRO A 187 14.53 4.27 -2.19
CA PRO A 187 14.23 2.85 -1.95
C PRO A 187 15.08 2.29 -0.82
N GLY A 188 14.41 1.79 0.23
CA GLY A 188 15.03 1.32 1.48
C GLY A 188 14.77 2.22 2.69
N ASN A 189 14.45 3.51 2.51
CA ASN A 189 13.98 4.38 3.60
C ASN A 189 12.51 4.11 3.94
N SER A 190 11.75 3.49 3.04
CA SER A 190 10.34 3.13 3.28
C SER A 190 10.18 2.35 4.58
N GLY A 191 9.25 2.77 5.42
CA GLY A 191 8.99 2.23 6.75
C GLY A 191 9.90 2.78 7.85
N GLY A 192 10.95 3.52 7.50
CA GLY A 192 11.80 4.21 8.46
C GLY A 192 11.17 5.48 9.01
N PRO A 193 11.65 6.00 10.14
CA PRO A 193 11.09 7.18 10.78
C PRO A 193 11.48 8.48 10.06
N LEU A 194 10.53 9.42 10.02
CA LEU A 194 10.74 10.84 9.85
C LEU A 194 10.72 11.45 11.26
N VAL A 195 11.79 12.14 11.67
CA VAL A 195 11.92 12.66 13.04
C VAL A 195 12.15 14.17 13.06
N ASN A 196 11.69 14.80 14.14
CA ASN A 196 12.05 16.19 14.48
C ASN A 196 13.47 16.26 15.08
N PHE A 197 13.94 17.45 15.40
CA PHE A 197 15.29 17.64 15.99
C PHE A 197 15.37 17.25 17.47
N GLU A 198 14.24 16.98 18.13
CA GLU A 198 14.17 16.35 19.43
C GLU A 198 14.37 14.82 19.35
N GLY A 199 14.41 14.25 18.14
CA GLY A 199 14.55 12.82 17.89
C GLY A 199 13.24 12.04 18.06
N GLU A 200 12.11 12.73 18.08
CA GLU A 200 10.80 12.12 18.13
C GLU A 200 10.30 11.78 16.74
N VAL A 201 9.68 10.62 16.57
CA VAL A 201 9.10 10.18 15.30
C VAL A 201 7.80 10.95 15.06
N ILE A 202 7.76 11.74 14.00
CA ILE A 202 6.59 12.54 13.57
C ILE A 202 5.89 11.94 12.34
N GLY A 203 6.56 10.99 11.65
CA GLY A 203 5.98 10.29 10.51
C GLY A 203 6.75 9.04 10.14
N ILE A 204 6.18 8.25 9.22
CA ILE A 204 6.78 7.04 8.65
C ILE A 204 7.00 7.26 7.16
N ASN A 205 8.25 7.26 6.72
CA ASN A 205 8.63 7.45 5.33
C ASN A 205 7.99 6.38 4.45
N THR A 206 7.36 6.76 3.35
CA THR A 206 6.66 5.83 2.48
C THR A 206 7.25 5.83 1.07
N ARG A 207 7.20 6.94 0.35
CA ARG A 207 7.60 7.01 -1.06
C ARG A 207 8.07 8.40 -1.46
N SER A 208 8.91 8.45 -2.52
CA SER A 208 9.14 9.68 -3.27
C SER A 208 8.10 9.83 -4.41
N GLY A 209 7.70 11.06 -4.71
CA GLY A 209 6.68 11.39 -5.71
C GLY A 209 7.14 11.37 -7.17
N GLY A 210 8.30 10.74 -7.47
CA GLY A 210 8.82 10.64 -8.83
C GLY A 210 9.59 11.87 -9.34
N GLY A 211 9.74 12.93 -8.51
CA GLY A 211 10.60 14.08 -8.73
C GLY A 211 11.73 14.13 -7.70
N ASN A 212 12.74 14.97 -7.95
CA ASN A 212 13.72 15.30 -6.92
C ASN A 212 13.01 16.10 -5.82
N ASP A 213 13.37 15.85 -4.57
CA ASP A 213 12.94 16.63 -3.40
C ASP A 213 11.41 16.57 -3.11
N LEU A 214 10.76 15.46 -3.45
CA LEU A 214 9.35 15.22 -3.17
C LEU A 214 9.17 13.88 -2.45
N GLY A 215 9.22 13.92 -1.12
CA GLY A 215 9.00 12.79 -0.23
C GLY A 215 7.66 12.86 0.47
N PHE A 216 7.09 11.68 0.78
CA PHE A 216 5.87 11.53 1.55
C PHE A 216 6.07 10.62 2.74
N ALA A 217 5.51 11.01 3.89
CA ALA A 217 5.47 10.20 5.10
C ALA A 217 4.05 10.12 5.66
N VAL A 218 3.68 8.97 6.22
CA VAL A 218 2.43 8.81 6.96
C VAL A 218 2.56 9.55 8.30
N PRO A 219 1.64 10.47 8.66
CA PRO A 219 1.68 11.17 9.95
C PRO A 219 1.66 10.19 11.12
N ILE A 220 2.45 10.48 12.18
CA ILE A 220 2.57 9.53 13.30
C ILE A 220 1.26 9.36 14.08
N ASN A 221 0.39 10.38 14.14
CA ASN A 221 -0.89 10.25 14.81
C ASN A 221 -1.83 9.27 14.08
N VAL A 222 -1.79 9.23 12.74
CA VAL A 222 -2.46 8.18 11.95
C VAL A 222 -1.87 6.81 12.27
N ALA A 223 -0.54 6.72 12.37
CA ALA A 223 0.13 5.47 12.70
C ALA A 223 -0.22 4.95 14.09
N LYS A 224 -0.34 5.82 15.09
CA LYS A 224 -0.78 5.45 16.46
C LYS A 224 -2.17 4.80 16.46
N GLU A 225 -3.12 5.34 15.68
CA GLU A 225 -4.46 4.74 15.53
C GLU A 225 -4.40 3.36 14.86
N VAL A 226 -3.62 3.24 13.79
CA VAL A 226 -3.43 1.98 13.06
C VAL A 226 -2.79 0.92 13.95
N ILE A 227 -1.72 1.27 14.68
CA ILE A 227 -1.06 0.38 15.65
C ILE A 227 -2.07 -0.16 16.65
N ARG A 228 -2.86 0.72 17.29
CA ARG A 228 -3.87 0.31 18.27
C ARG A 228 -4.85 -0.70 17.67
N LYS A 229 -5.41 -0.42 16.48
CA LYS A 229 -6.37 -1.31 15.81
C LYS A 229 -5.70 -2.66 15.43
N ILE A 230 -4.45 -2.65 14.98
CA ILE A 230 -3.69 -3.87 14.64
C ILE A 230 -3.43 -4.72 15.89
N LEU A 231 -2.96 -4.12 16.98
CA LEU A 231 -2.69 -4.87 18.22
C LEU A 231 -3.96 -5.44 18.85
N GLU A 232 -5.11 -4.74 18.72
CA GLU A 232 -6.40 -5.21 19.24
C GLU A 232 -7.04 -6.29 18.35
N LYS A 233 -6.96 -6.17 17.01
CA LYS A 233 -7.79 -6.96 16.07
C LYS A 233 -7.00 -7.71 14.99
N GLY A 234 -5.68 -7.54 14.92
CA GLY A 234 -4.83 -8.09 13.86
C GLY A 234 -4.98 -7.39 12.50
N LYS A 235 -5.98 -6.54 12.32
CA LYS A 235 -6.26 -5.79 11.09
C LYS A 235 -6.92 -4.45 11.37
N VAL A 236 -6.90 -3.55 10.39
CA VAL A 236 -7.66 -2.30 10.42
C VAL A 236 -8.87 -2.43 9.52
N PRO A 237 -10.09 -2.64 10.06
CA PRO A 237 -11.28 -2.66 9.24
C PRO A 237 -11.54 -1.27 8.67
N ARG A 238 -11.83 -1.20 7.37
CA ARG A 238 -12.24 0.00 6.66
C ARG A 238 -13.57 -0.23 6.01
N SER A 239 -14.39 0.81 5.93
CA SER A 239 -15.73 0.73 5.36
C SER A 239 -15.85 1.45 4.03
N THR A 240 -16.84 1.01 3.27
CA THR A 240 -17.34 1.67 2.07
C THR A 240 -18.86 1.71 2.09
N ILE A 241 -19.43 2.64 1.37
CA ILE A 241 -20.86 2.63 1.03
C ILE A 241 -21.12 2.27 -0.44
N GLY A 242 -20.06 1.90 -1.18
CA GLY A 242 -20.20 1.56 -2.60
C GLY A 242 -20.57 2.77 -3.46
N ALA A 243 -20.03 3.95 -3.17
CA ALA A 243 -20.23 5.17 -3.95
C ALA A 243 -18.92 5.92 -4.13
N ALA A 244 -18.73 6.49 -5.32
CA ALA A 244 -17.62 7.39 -5.62
C ALA A 244 -18.09 8.85 -5.51
N PHE A 245 -17.22 9.70 -4.95
CA PHE A 245 -17.51 11.12 -4.75
C PHE A 245 -16.70 12.00 -5.68
N GLN A 246 -17.33 13.03 -6.22
CA GLN A 246 -16.74 14.04 -7.07
C GLN A 246 -16.95 15.43 -6.47
N PRO A 247 -15.98 16.37 -6.62
CA PRO A 247 -16.15 17.73 -6.19
C PRO A 247 -17.30 18.41 -6.94
N LEU A 248 -17.94 19.35 -6.25
CA LEU A 248 -19.08 20.11 -6.78
C LEU A 248 -18.65 21.34 -7.59
N GLN A 249 -17.37 21.73 -7.52
CA GLN A 249 -16.83 22.90 -8.20
C GLN A 249 -17.28 22.97 -9.66
N ASP A 250 -17.79 24.13 -10.07
CA ASP A 250 -18.31 24.44 -11.41
C ASP A 250 -19.57 23.64 -11.83
N LEU A 251 -20.10 22.80 -10.92
CA LEU A 251 -21.31 22.02 -11.14
C LEU A 251 -22.51 22.56 -10.33
N GLU A 252 -22.30 23.53 -9.43
CA GLU A 252 -23.32 24.03 -8.50
C GLU A 252 -24.60 24.48 -9.21
N VAL A 253 -24.44 25.19 -10.33
CA VAL A 253 -25.58 25.69 -11.14
C VAL A 253 -26.41 24.55 -11.75
N PHE A 254 -25.73 23.46 -12.16
CA PHE A 254 -26.42 22.32 -12.79
C PHE A 254 -27.22 21.49 -11.78
N PHE A 255 -26.83 21.52 -10.50
CA PHE A 255 -27.48 20.77 -9.43
C PHE A 255 -28.36 21.64 -8.53
N ASP A 256 -28.47 22.94 -8.84
CA ASP A 256 -29.22 23.92 -8.04
C ASP A 256 -28.89 23.82 -6.54
N VAL A 257 -27.60 23.88 -6.22
CA VAL A 257 -27.07 23.85 -4.85
C VAL A 257 -26.25 25.09 -4.57
N GLY A 258 -26.21 25.49 -3.30
CA GLY A 258 -25.37 26.58 -2.83
C GLY A 258 -23.88 26.26 -2.95
N LYS A 259 -23.04 27.28 -2.95
CA LYS A 259 -21.60 27.12 -2.87
C LYS A 259 -21.24 26.38 -1.59
N SER A 260 -20.43 25.33 -1.69
CA SER A 260 -19.94 24.49 -0.56
C SER A 260 -21.00 23.60 0.11
N GLU A 261 -22.11 23.29 -0.53
CA GLU A 261 -23.14 22.40 0.03
C GLU A 261 -23.10 21.03 -0.66
N GLY A 262 -22.46 20.06 -0.04
CA GLY A 262 -22.47 18.65 -0.44
C GLY A 262 -21.37 18.26 -1.41
N ALA A 263 -21.39 16.98 -1.78
CA ALA A 263 -20.52 16.36 -2.78
C ALA A 263 -21.35 15.58 -3.80
N VAL A 264 -20.94 15.60 -5.07
CA VAL A 264 -21.61 14.83 -6.12
C VAL A 264 -21.31 13.33 -5.94
N ILE A 265 -22.33 12.49 -5.99
CA ILE A 265 -22.17 11.05 -6.13
C ILE A 265 -21.95 10.76 -7.62
N ALA A 266 -20.67 10.51 -7.98
CA ALA A 266 -20.26 10.30 -9.36
C ALA A 266 -20.74 8.94 -9.90
N SER A 267 -20.64 7.90 -9.07
CA SER A 267 -21.10 6.55 -9.38
C SER A 267 -21.54 5.82 -8.14
N VAL A 268 -22.34 4.77 -8.34
CA VAL A 268 -22.81 3.86 -7.30
C VAL A 268 -22.62 2.43 -7.80
N ASP A 269 -22.04 1.58 -6.96
CA ASP A 269 -21.88 0.16 -7.25
C ASP A 269 -23.23 -0.51 -7.32
N THR A 270 -23.54 -1.22 -8.41
CA THR A 270 -24.90 -1.71 -8.76
C THR A 270 -25.51 -2.60 -7.67
N GLU A 271 -24.71 -3.40 -6.97
CA GLU A 271 -25.13 -4.27 -5.87
C GLU A 271 -24.62 -3.77 -4.51
N GLY A 272 -24.04 -2.55 -4.48
CA GLY A 272 -23.42 -1.94 -3.30
C GLY A 272 -24.44 -1.39 -2.28
N PRO A 273 -23.95 -1.03 -1.07
CA PRO A 273 -24.80 -0.51 -0.01
C PRO A 273 -25.57 0.75 -0.39
N ALA A 274 -24.96 1.67 -1.13
CA ALA A 274 -25.60 2.90 -1.59
C ALA A 274 -26.78 2.60 -2.54
N ALA A 275 -26.60 1.68 -3.50
CA ALA A 275 -27.67 1.27 -4.42
C ALA A 275 -28.85 0.64 -3.65
N ARG A 276 -28.57 -0.25 -2.69
CA ARG A 276 -29.61 -0.87 -1.85
C ARG A 276 -30.34 0.15 -0.97
N ALA A 277 -29.66 1.24 -0.58
CA ALA A 277 -30.27 2.36 0.15
C ALA A 277 -31.07 3.31 -0.75
N GLY A 278 -31.08 3.10 -2.07
CA GLY A 278 -31.76 3.94 -3.04
C GLY A 278 -30.99 5.19 -3.45
N ILE A 279 -29.72 5.30 -3.10
CA ILE A 279 -28.79 6.36 -3.56
C ILE A 279 -28.45 6.10 -5.04
N GLN A 280 -28.33 7.16 -5.83
CA GLN A 280 -28.10 7.08 -7.27
C GLN A 280 -26.93 7.98 -7.67
N ALA A 281 -26.32 7.67 -8.80
CA ALA A 281 -25.39 8.59 -9.44
C ALA A 281 -26.09 9.92 -9.76
N ARG A 282 -25.37 11.03 -9.60
CA ARG A 282 -25.82 12.42 -9.72
C ARG A 282 -26.62 12.95 -8.53
N ASP A 283 -26.84 12.18 -7.47
CA ASP A 283 -27.30 12.73 -6.18
C ASP A 283 -26.20 13.63 -5.59
N ILE A 284 -26.62 14.65 -4.83
CA ILE A 284 -25.70 15.45 -4.01
C ILE A 284 -25.83 14.98 -2.58
N LEU A 285 -24.75 14.43 -2.02
CA LEU A 285 -24.68 14.04 -0.63
C LEU A 285 -24.49 15.28 0.23
N LEU A 286 -25.49 15.65 1.00
CA LEU A 286 -25.52 16.86 1.87
C LEU A 286 -25.06 16.55 3.29
N GLU A 287 -25.44 15.37 3.83
CA GLU A 287 -25.06 14.94 5.18
C GLU A 287 -24.74 13.46 5.19
N TYR A 288 -23.71 13.07 5.96
CA TYR A 288 -23.35 11.69 6.25
C TYR A 288 -23.14 11.53 7.77
N GLY A 289 -23.90 10.62 8.40
CA GLY A 289 -23.81 10.37 9.84
C GLY A 289 -24.12 11.60 10.70
N GLY A 290 -24.99 12.49 10.24
CA GLY A 290 -25.36 13.73 10.93
C GLY A 290 -24.38 14.90 10.76
N MET A 291 -23.25 14.67 10.05
CA MET A 291 -22.30 15.75 9.72
C MET A 291 -22.57 16.29 8.31
N LYS A 292 -22.53 17.61 8.17
CA LYS A 292 -22.64 18.27 6.87
C LYS A 292 -21.45 17.90 6.02
N VAL A 293 -21.70 17.63 4.73
CA VAL A 293 -20.68 17.34 3.74
C VAL A 293 -20.28 18.64 3.05
N GLU A 294 -19.00 18.96 3.13
CA GLU A 294 -18.36 19.97 2.31
C GLU A 294 -17.58 19.26 1.22
N GLY A 295 -17.91 19.51 -0.03
CA GLY A 295 -17.31 18.79 -1.15
C GLY A 295 -17.19 19.64 -2.41
N ARG A 296 -17.02 20.96 -2.26
CA ARG A 296 -16.84 21.85 -3.41
C ARG A 296 -15.51 21.60 -4.11
N TYR A 297 -14.43 21.47 -3.34
CA TYR A 297 -13.08 21.25 -3.86
C TYR A 297 -12.61 19.82 -3.64
N PRO A 298 -11.68 19.31 -4.46
CA PRO A 298 -11.16 17.96 -4.31
C PRO A 298 -10.61 17.65 -2.90
N GLU A 299 -9.97 18.63 -2.27
CA GLU A 299 -9.36 18.53 -0.95
C GLU A 299 -10.42 18.33 0.16
N GLN A 300 -11.60 18.92 0.02
CA GLN A 300 -12.70 18.78 0.98
C GLN A 300 -13.29 17.36 1.00
N LEU A 301 -13.20 16.62 -0.10
CA LEU A 301 -13.68 15.24 -0.17
C LEU A 301 -12.89 14.28 0.73
N PHE A 302 -11.71 14.67 1.17
CA PHE A 302 -10.91 13.87 2.10
C PHE A 302 -11.68 13.58 3.39
N THR A 303 -12.28 14.60 4.02
CA THR A 303 -13.04 14.48 5.28
C THR A 303 -14.18 13.48 5.12
N LEU A 304 -14.96 13.59 4.07
CA LEU A 304 -16.04 12.65 3.76
C LEU A 304 -15.51 11.22 3.55
N ARG A 305 -14.48 11.05 2.73
CA ARG A 305 -13.89 9.73 2.44
C ARG A 305 -13.32 9.08 3.70
N LYS A 306 -12.65 9.88 4.55
CA LYS A 306 -12.13 9.41 5.85
C LYS A 306 -13.27 8.98 6.76
N GLN A 307 -14.31 9.76 6.86
CA GLN A 307 -15.48 9.45 7.68
C GLN A 307 -16.16 8.14 7.23
N VAL A 308 -16.34 7.95 5.92
CA VAL A 308 -16.88 6.70 5.37
C VAL A 308 -15.96 5.53 5.71
N ALA A 309 -14.65 5.67 5.49
CA ALA A 309 -13.68 4.61 5.73
C ALA A 309 -13.54 4.23 7.21
N ASP A 310 -13.71 5.17 8.13
CA ASP A 310 -13.62 4.95 9.58
C ASP A 310 -14.97 4.56 10.22
N THR A 311 -16.07 4.60 9.49
CA THR A 311 -17.39 4.14 9.96
C THR A 311 -17.29 2.65 10.33
N PRO A 312 -17.80 2.22 11.50
CA PRO A 312 -17.78 0.80 11.85
C PRO A 312 -18.55 -0.06 10.83
N VAL A 313 -17.93 -1.16 10.40
CA VAL A 313 -18.54 -2.10 9.46
C VAL A 313 -19.87 -2.64 10.02
N GLY A 314 -20.91 -2.65 9.19
CA GLY A 314 -22.27 -3.06 9.57
C GLY A 314 -23.12 -1.96 10.19
N SER A 315 -22.56 -0.77 10.42
CA SER A 315 -23.34 0.37 10.97
C SER A 315 -24.33 0.90 9.95
N LYS A 316 -25.52 1.23 10.45
CA LYS A 316 -26.54 1.98 9.73
C LYS A 316 -26.27 3.47 9.90
N VAL A 317 -26.08 4.16 8.79
CA VAL A 317 -25.67 5.55 8.74
C VAL A 317 -26.77 6.39 8.10
N PRO A 318 -27.35 7.37 8.81
CA PRO A 318 -28.28 8.30 8.21
C PRO A 318 -27.56 9.21 7.21
N VAL A 319 -28.14 9.40 6.05
CA VAL A 319 -27.63 10.29 5.01
C VAL A 319 -28.72 11.20 4.50
N LYS A 320 -28.36 12.43 4.12
CA LYS A 320 -29.26 13.31 3.38
C LYS A 320 -28.68 13.56 2.00
N ILE A 321 -29.49 13.38 0.98
CA ILE A 321 -29.14 13.64 -0.39
C ILE A 321 -30.09 14.67 -1.00
N LYS A 322 -29.64 15.41 -2.01
CA LYS A 322 -30.50 16.22 -2.87
C LYS A 322 -30.59 15.56 -4.24
N ARG A 323 -31.81 15.29 -4.71
CA ARG A 323 -32.13 14.72 -6.02
C ARG A 323 -33.20 15.53 -6.69
N SER A 324 -32.96 16.07 -7.87
CA SER A 324 -33.93 16.87 -8.65
C SER A 324 -34.59 17.98 -7.84
N GLY A 325 -33.84 18.66 -6.97
CA GLY A 325 -34.32 19.74 -6.12
C GLY A 325 -34.89 19.31 -4.76
N GLU A 326 -35.23 18.04 -4.58
CA GLU A 326 -35.80 17.52 -3.33
C GLU A 326 -34.71 16.95 -2.41
N VAL A 327 -34.87 17.17 -1.10
CA VAL A 327 -33.99 16.58 -0.06
C VAL A 327 -34.60 15.29 0.44
N LEU A 328 -33.87 14.19 0.32
CA LEU A 328 -34.27 12.86 0.76
C LEU A 328 -33.40 12.44 1.94
N ALA A 329 -34.04 11.91 3.00
CA ALA A 329 -33.37 11.26 4.11
C ALA A 329 -33.39 9.74 3.90
N LEU A 330 -32.21 9.13 3.85
CA LEU A 330 -32.02 7.72 3.62
C LEU A 330 -31.13 7.12 4.71
N GLU A 331 -31.05 5.79 4.78
CA GLU A 331 -30.14 5.07 5.67
C GLU A 331 -29.29 4.10 4.82
N VAL A 332 -27.97 4.21 4.93
CA VAL A 332 -27.03 3.32 4.24
C VAL A 332 -26.29 2.44 5.25
N VAL A 333 -26.09 1.17 4.93
CA VAL A 333 -25.29 0.25 5.75
C VAL A 333 -23.86 0.29 5.26
N ALA A 334 -22.92 0.62 6.16
CA ALA A 334 -21.50 0.60 5.82
C ALA A 334 -21.01 -0.86 5.74
N GLU A 335 -20.39 -1.25 4.63
CA GLU A 335 -19.81 -2.58 4.42
C GLU A 335 -18.30 -2.56 4.49
N GLU A 336 -17.67 -3.73 4.72
CA GLU A 336 -16.20 -3.81 4.75
C GLU A 336 -15.64 -3.47 3.36
N LEU A 337 -14.73 -2.50 3.33
CA LEU A 337 -13.98 -2.17 2.13
C LEU A 337 -13.04 -3.33 1.82
N ASN A 338 -13.33 -4.06 0.74
CA ASN A 338 -12.54 -5.20 0.33
C ASN A 338 -11.09 -4.81 0.06
N THR A 339 -10.18 -5.69 0.45
CA THR A 339 -8.73 -5.46 0.35
C THR A 339 -8.31 -5.13 -1.07
N VAL A 340 -7.34 -4.25 -1.18
CA VAL A 340 -6.77 -3.70 -2.42
C VAL A 340 -6.34 -4.76 -3.42
N ARG A 341 -6.03 -5.97 -2.95
CA ARG A 341 -5.64 -7.11 -3.79
C ARG A 341 -5.98 -8.42 -3.11
N SER A 342 -6.62 -9.31 -3.82
CA SER A 342 -6.86 -10.67 -3.40
C SER A 342 -5.57 -11.50 -3.43
N THR A 343 -5.48 -12.49 -2.55
CA THR A 343 -4.41 -13.50 -2.60
C THR A 343 -4.49 -14.26 -3.92
N GLU A 344 -3.34 -14.42 -4.59
CA GLU A 344 -3.24 -15.25 -5.78
C GLU A 344 -3.17 -16.73 -5.40
N GLN A 345 -3.89 -17.56 -6.13
CA GLN A 345 -3.84 -19.02 -5.98
C GLN A 345 -3.35 -19.69 -7.26
N ASP A 346 -2.46 -20.66 -7.08
CA ASP A 346 -1.91 -21.45 -8.17
C ASP A 346 -2.78 -22.69 -8.46
N PHE A 347 -3.29 -22.77 -9.67
CA PHE A 347 -3.98 -23.93 -10.22
C PHE A 347 -3.00 -24.72 -11.11
N ALA A 348 -1.96 -25.26 -10.45
CA ALA A 348 -0.76 -25.81 -11.09
C ALA A 348 -1.04 -26.80 -12.24
N ARG A 349 -1.99 -27.75 -12.06
CA ARG A 349 -2.35 -28.72 -13.09
C ARG A 349 -3.20 -28.15 -14.22
N TRP A 350 -3.91 -27.05 -13.95
CA TRP A 350 -4.64 -26.32 -14.98
C TRP A 350 -3.75 -25.27 -15.69
N GLY A 351 -2.57 -24.95 -15.13
CA GLY A 351 -1.55 -24.13 -15.79
C GLY A 351 -1.80 -22.63 -15.70
N PHE A 352 -2.52 -22.13 -14.70
CA PHE A 352 -2.73 -20.71 -14.49
C PHE A 352 -2.76 -20.32 -13.01
N VAL A 353 -2.64 -19.02 -12.77
CA VAL A 353 -2.81 -18.38 -11.44
C VAL A 353 -4.00 -17.46 -11.51
N GLY A 354 -4.83 -17.47 -10.49
CA GLY A 354 -6.03 -16.64 -10.39
C GLY A 354 -6.17 -15.97 -9.03
N GLN A 355 -6.97 -14.90 -8.99
CA GLN A 355 -7.31 -14.16 -7.78
C GLN A 355 -8.79 -13.77 -7.78
N ASN A 356 -9.35 -13.43 -6.59
CA ASN A 356 -10.66 -12.80 -6.53
C ASN A 356 -10.62 -11.43 -7.23
N ILE A 357 -11.75 -11.04 -7.78
CA ILE A 357 -11.95 -9.71 -8.35
C ILE A 357 -12.32 -8.77 -7.20
N THR A 358 -11.48 -7.79 -6.93
CA THR A 358 -11.78 -6.70 -6.01
C THR A 358 -12.51 -5.58 -6.77
N ASP A 359 -13.25 -4.73 -6.07
CA ASP A 359 -13.94 -3.57 -6.69
C ASP A 359 -12.99 -2.72 -7.52
N ARG A 360 -11.79 -2.52 -7.00
CA ARG A 360 -10.73 -1.80 -7.69
C ARG A 360 -10.24 -2.49 -8.97
N LEU A 361 -10.04 -3.82 -8.90
CA LEU A 361 -9.64 -4.59 -10.09
C LEU A 361 -10.76 -4.52 -11.14
N ALA A 362 -12.01 -4.61 -10.71
CA ALA A 362 -13.16 -4.48 -11.58
C ALA A 362 -13.18 -3.11 -12.28
N GLN A 363 -12.96 -2.03 -11.55
CA GLN A 363 -12.88 -0.68 -12.12
C GLN A 363 -11.70 -0.53 -13.08
N LYS A 364 -10.50 -0.98 -12.68
CA LYS A 364 -9.27 -0.87 -13.48
C LYS A 364 -9.37 -1.63 -14.80
N GLU A 365 -9.90 -2.84 -14.75
CA GLU A 365 -10.02 -3.75 -15.91
C GLU A 365 -11.37 -3.61 -16.62
N ASN A 366 -12.20 -2.64 -16.18
CA ASN A 366 -13.54 -2.37 -16.71
C ASN A 366 -14.43 -3.63 -16.73
N LEU A 367 -14.41 -4.39 -15.62
CA LEU A 367 -15.22 -5.58 -15.45
C LEU A 367 -16.63 -5.22 -14.95
N PRO A 368 -17.67 -5.96 -15.33
CA PRO A 368 -19.07 -5.61 -15.01
C PRO A 368 -19.43 -5.81 -13.53
N ASN A 369 -18.67 -6.64 -12.80
CA ASN A 369 -18.86 -6.93 -11.38
C ASN A 369 -17.63 -7.64 -10.81
N THR A 370 -17.68 -7.99 -9.52
CA THR A 370 -16.61 -8.68 -8.79
C THR A 370 -16.76 -10.21 -8.75
N LYS A 371 -17.71 -10.77 -9.52
CA LYS A 371 -17.98 -12.22 -9.53
C LYS A 371 -17.06 -12.95 -10.49
N GLY A 372 -16.50 -14.07 -10.05
CA GLY A 372 -15.55 -14.88 -10.82
C GLY A 372 -14.12 -14.82 -10.29
N VAL A 373 -13.22 -15.43 -11.05
CA VAL A 373 -11.80 -15.48 -10.75
C VAL A 373 -11.02 -14.86 -11.92
N TYR A 374 -10.29 -13.78 -11.62
CA TYR A 374 -9.43 -13.11 -12.59
C TYR A 374 -8.11 -13.87 -12.75
N VAL A 375 -7.75 -14.20 -13.99
CA VAL A 375 -6.52 -14.88 -14.35
C VAL A 375 -5.36 -13.87 -14.36
N THR A 376 -4.45 -13.99 -13.40
CA THR A 376 -3.29 -13.09 -13.27
C THR A 376 -2.08 -13.54 -14.07
N GLY A 377 -2.01 -14.83 -14.44
CA GLY A 377 -0.92 -15.37 -15.23
C GLY A 377 -1.22 -16.76 -15.74
N VAL A 378 -0.70 -17.08 -16.92
CA VAL A 378 -0.83 -18.39 -17.57
C VAL A 378 0.57 -18.94 -17.84
N ARG A 379 0.79 -20.23 -17.57
CA ARG A 379 2.06 -20.91 -17.83
C ARG A 379 2.19 -21.26 -19.29
N ARG A 380 3.33 -20.86 -19.86
CA ARG A 380 3.62 -21.11 -21.26
C ARG A 380 3.74 -22.63 -21.56
N GLY A 381 3.06 -23.06 -22.62
CA GLY A 381 3.05 -24.47 -23.04
C GLY A 381 2.19 -25.39 -22.17
N GLU A 382 1.52 -24.86 -21.13
CA GLU A 382 0.69 -25.63 -20.20
C GLU A 382 -0.79 -25.69 -20.63
N VAL A 383 -1.63 -26.33 -19.80
CA VAL A 383 -3.02 -26.66 -20.10
C VAL A 383 -3.88 -25.46 -20.43
N ALA A 384 -3.77 -24.38 -19.63
CA ALA A 384 -4.58 -23.17 -19.82
C ALA A 384 -4.23 -22.45 -21.12
N GLU A 385 -2.93 -22.28 -21.44
CA GLU A 385 -2.51 -21.65 -22.70
C GLU A 385 -3.00 -22.44 -23.91
N ARG A 386 -2.89 -23.78 -23.87
CA ARG A 386 -3.42 -24.66 -24.94
C ARG A 386 -4.93 -24.59 -25.07
N ALA A 387 -5.65 -24.25 -23.99
CA ALA A 387 -7.08 -24.01 -23.98
C ALA A 387 -7.46 -22.58 -24.34
N ASN A 388 -6.49 -21.74 -24.78
CA ASN A 388 -6.65 -20.34 -25.14
C ASN A 388 -7.15 -19.46 -24.00
N ILE A 389 -6.75 -19.79 -22.75
CA ILE A 389 -6.94 -18.92 -21.57
C ILE A 389 -5.74 -18.00 -21.49
N GLU A 390 -5.98 -16.71 -21.24
CA GLU A 390 -4.97 -15.67 -21.19
C GLU A 390 -5.05 -14.89 -19.87
N LYS A 391 -3.97 -14.16 -19.56
CA LYS A 391 -4.03 -13.16 -18.49
C LYS A 391 -5.08 -12.10 -18.80
N GLY A 392 -5.91 -11.78 -17.83
CA GLY A 392 -7.02 -10.84 -18.00
C GLY A 392 -8.38 -11.51 -18.17
N ASP A 393 -8.41 -12.82 -18.43
CA ASP A 393 -9.67 -13.57 -18.49
C ASP A 393 -10.30 -13.70 -17.10
N VAL A 394 -11.62 -13.75 -17.07
CA VAL A 394 -12.40 -14.03 -15.86
C VAL A 394 -13.07 -15.40 -16.01
N ILE A 395 -12.69 -16.34 -15.13
CA ILE A 395 -13.35 -17.66 -15.04
C ILE A 395 -14.58 -17.50 -14.14
N PHE A 396 -15.78 -17.72 -14.69
CA PHE A 396 -17.04 -17.56 -13.96
C PHE A 396 -17.92 -18.81 -13.93
N CYS A 397 -17.50 -19.92 -14.59
CA CYS A 397 -18.22 -21.17 -14.56
C CYS A 397 -17.27 -22.35 -14.82
N VAL A 398 -17.48 -23.48 -14.10
CA VAL A 398 -16.79 -24.76 -14.33
C VAL A 398 -17.84 -25.87 -14.44
N GLY A 399 -17.92 -26.49 -15.61
CA GLY A 399 -19.06 -27.40 -15.93
C GLY A 399 -20.37 -26.61 -15.88
N ASP A 400 -21.25 -27.01 -14.98
CA ASP A 400 -22.55 -26.36 -14.71
C ASP A 400 -22.57 -25.55 -13.41
N ARG A 401 -21.38 -25.34 -12.77
CA ARG A 401 -21.27 -24.62 -11.51
C ARG A 401 -20.80 -23.20 -11.75
N ASP A 402 -21.55 -22.24 -11.24
CA ASP A 402 -21.13 -20.84 -11.20
C ASP A 402 -19.95 -20.68 -10.24
N ILE A 403 -18.98 -19.90 -10.66
CA ILE A 403 -17.82 -19.52 -9.88
C ILE A 403 -17.95 -18.04 -9.51
N LEU A 404 -18.21 -17.78 -8.26
CA LEU A 404 -18.36 -16.43 -7.73
C LEU A 404 -17.06 -15.92 -7.07
N SER A 405 -16.20 -16.85 -6.63
CA SER A 405 -14.98 -16.54 -5.87
C SER A 405 -13.85 -17.52 -6.16
N LEU A 406 -12.65 -17.14 -5.73
CA LEU A 406 -11.46 -18.00 -5.73
C LEU A 406 -11.69 -19.30 -4.93
N GLN A 407 -12.49 -19.23 -3.87
CA GLN A 407 -12.80 -20.37 -3.04
C GLN A 407 -13.67 -21.40 -3.78
N ASP A 408 -14.63 -20.94 -4.59
CA ASP A 408 -15.45 -21.83 -5.41
C ASP A 408 -14.62 -22.54 -6.47
N LEU A 409 -13.76 -21.78 -7.17
CA LEU A 409 -12.84 -22.34 -8.17
C LEU A 409 -11.87 -23.34 -7.53
N SER A 410 -11.35 -23.03 -6.33
CA SER A 410 -10.48 -23.93 -5.58
C SER A 410 -11.15 -25.25 -5.23
N LYS A 411 -12.43 -25.25 -4.80
CA LYS A 411 -13.21 -26.47 -4.55
C LYS A 411 -13.36 -27.29 -5.82
N CYS A 412 -13.77 -26.66 -6.93
CA CYS A 412 -13.90 -27.36 -8.22
C CYS A 412 -12.57 -27.97 -8.67
N TYR A 413 -11.45 -27.24 -8.53
CA TYR A 413 -10.13 -27.73 -8.84
C TYR A 413 -9.73 -28.93 -7.98
N GLN A 414 -9.93 -28.87 -6.66
CA GLN A 414 -9.61 -29.95 -5.74
C GLN A 414 -10.43 -31.22 -6.05
N GLU A 415 -11.73 -31.08 -6.32
CA GLU A 415 -12.61 -32.18 -6.73
C GLU A 415 -12.14 -32.82 -8.04
N ALA A 416 -11.78 -32.01 -9.05
CA ALA A 416 -11.27 -32.48 -10.33
C ALA A 416 -9.96 -33.26 -10.15
N MET A 417 -9.06 -32.75 -9.29
CA MET A 417 -7.78 -33.42 -8.99
C MET A 417 -7.97 -34.74 -8.24
N ALA A 418 -8.85 -34.78 -7.24
CA ALA A 418 -9.16 -35.97 -6.46
C ALA A 418 -9.76 -37.08 -7.34
N LYS A 419 -10.63 -36.71 -8.28
CA LYS A 419 -11.25 -37.62 -9.24
C LYS A 419 -10.38 -37.95 -10.46
N LYS A 420 -9.18 -37.41 -10.55
CA LYS A 420 -8.29 -37.51 -11.73
C LYS A 420 -9.03 -37.17 -13.04
N GLN A 421 -9.83 -36.12 -13.01
CA GLN A 421 -10.62 -35.71 -14.16
C GLN A 421 -9.71 -35.13 -15.25
N GLU A 422 -9.66 -35.80 -16.40
CA GLU A 422 -8.77 -35.43 -17.51
C GLU A 422 -9.26 -34.22 -18.30
N MET A 423 -10.55 -33.87 -18.21
CA MET A 423 -11.12 -32.72 -18.90
C MET A 423 -12.01 -31.91 -17.97
N ALA A 424 -11.84 -30.59 -17.97
CA ALA A 424 -12.73 -29.65 -17.31
C ALA A 424 -13.18 -28.57 -18.32
N LEU A 425 -14.50 -28.42 -18.47
CA LEU A 425 -15.07 -27.33 -19.24
C LEU A 425 -15.14 -26.09 -18.36
N VAL A 426 -14.55 -24.99 -18.79
CA VAL A 426 -14.63 -23.70 -18.11
C VAL A 426 -15.25 -22.66 -19.05
N LYS A 427 -16.01 -21.70 -18.52
CA LYS A 427 -16.45 -20.54 -19.26
C LYS A 427 -15.65 -19.35 -18.81
N VAL A 428 -15.06 -18.66 -19.78
CA VAL A 428 -14.23 -17.48 -19.55
C VAL A 428 -14.86 -16.25 -20.17
N ARG A 429 -14.70 -15.11 -19.54
CA ARG A 429 -15.04 -13.79 -20.09
C ARG A 429 -13.73 -13.05 -20.37
N ARG A 430 -13.62 -12.51 -21.58
CA ARG A 430 -12.54 -11.64 -22.03
C ARG A 430 -13.16 -10.35 -22.56
N GLY A 431 -13.11 -9.28 -21.76
CA GLY A 431 -13.88 -8.08 -22.02
C GLY A 431 -15.38 -8.38 -22.04
N LEU A 432 -16.04 -8.11 -23.18
CA LEU A 432 -17.47 -8.41 -23.39
C LEU A 432 -17.72 -9.81 -23.97
N ALA A 433 -16.69 -10.47 -24.47
CA ALA A 433 -16.84 -11.81 -25.08
C ALA A 433 -16.85 -12.91 -24.02
N VAL A 434 -17.71 -13.91 -24.25
CA VAL A 434 -17.77 -15.13 -23.44
C VAL A 434 -17.46 -16.32 -24.34
N ALA A 435 -16.53 -17.16 -23.89
CA ALA A 435 -16.15 -18.36 -24.65
C ALA A 435 -15.98 -19.57 -23.71
N PRO A 436 -16.34 -20.77 -24.17
CA PRO A 436 -15.99 -22.01 -23.49
C PRO A 436 -14.51 -22.35 -23.75
N ALA A 437 -13.82 -22.89 -22.75
CA ALA A 437 -12.49 -23.44 -22.86
C ALA A 437 -12.44 -24.84 -22.22
N VAL A 438 -11.70 -25.77 -22.83
CA VAL A 438 -11.57 -27.15 -22.34
C VAL A 438 -10.15 -27.36 -21.83
N LEU A 439 -10.02 -27.46 -20.51
CA LEU A 439 -8.77 -27.79 -19.85
C LEU A 439 -8.55 -29.32 -19.92
N ARG A 440 -7.51 -29.75 -20.67
CA ARG A 440 -7.15 -31.16 -20.82
C ARG A 440 -5.92 -31.46 -19.97
N VAL A 441 -6.13 -32.18 -18.87
CA VAL A 441 -5.08 -32.51 -17.88
C VAL A 441 -4.61 -33.95 -18.12
N ASN A 442 -3.32 -34.11 -18.30
CA ASN A 442 -2.72 -35.45 -18.36
C ASN A 442 -2.22 -35.86 -16.95
N PHE A 443 -2.75 -36.96 -16.39
CA PHE A 443 -2.32 -37.52 -15.11
C PHE A 443 -1.24 -38.60 -15.26
N GLY A 444 -0.87 -38.97 -16.52
CA GLY A 444 0.06 -40.06 -16.82
C GLY A 444 1.53 -39.72 -16.64
N ASP A 445 1.94 -38.44 -16.67
CA ASP A 445 3.34 -38.02 -16.56
C ASP A 445 3.52 -37.05 -15.39
N ALA A 446 3.99 -37.56 -14.25
CA ALA A 446 4.56 -36.72 -13.22
C ALA A 446 5.91 -36.18 -13.75
N LYS A 447 5.92 -35.08 -14.51
CA LYS A 447 7.16 -34.33 -14.75
C LYS A 447 7.74 -33.93 -13.41
N LYS A 448 8.93 -34.48 -13.06
CA LYS A 448 9.77 -33.93 -11.99
C LYS A 448 9.81 -32.39 -12.11
N PRO A 449 9.71 -31.66 -11.03
CA PRO A 449 9.90 -30.21 -11.09
C PRO A 449 11.27 -29.95 -11.75
N ALA A 450 11.27 -29.10 -12.77
CA ALA A 450 12.49 -28.69 -13.42
C ALA A 450 13.45 -28.15 -12.34
N PRO A 451 14.75 -28.51 -12.39
CA PRO A 451 15.73 -27.98 -11.47
C PRO A 451 15.74 -26.46 -11.61
N ALA A 452 15.72 -25.77 -10.49
CA ALA A 452 15.79 -24.31 -10.43
C ALA A 452 16.96 -23.85 -11.30
N THR A 453 16.66 -23.05 -12.33
CA THR A 453 17.69 -22.45 -13.19
C THR A 453 18.61 -21.62 -12.30
N PRO A 454 19.93 -21.85 -12.30
CA PRO A 454 20.84 -21.04 -11.52
C PRO A 454 20.75 -19.59 -12.00
N ALA A 455 20.80 -18.65 -11.06
CA ALA A 455 20.82 -17.23 -11.35
C ALA A 455 21.90 -16.92 -12.39
N PRO A 456 21.65 -16.00 -13.35
CA PRO A 456 22.63 -15.63 -14.33
C PRO A 456 23.88 -15.10 -13.62
N THR A 457 24.99 -15.81 -13.79
CA THR A 457 26.31 -15.36 -13.37
C THR A 457 26.63 -14.07 -14.13
N LYS A 458 26.99 -13.02 -13.41
CA LYS A 458 27.54 -11.79 -14.00
C LYS A 458 28.64 -12.14 -14.98
N PRO A 459 28.64 -11.57 -16.19
CA PRO A 459 29.77 -11.76 -17.09
C PRO A 459 31.03 -11.13 -16.46
N ALA A 460 32.08 -11.95 -16.35
CA ALA A 460 33.39 -11.51 -15.92
C ALA A 460 33.99 -10.58 -16.98
N GLY A 461 34.40 -9.38 -16.54
CA GLY A 461 35.45 -8.62 -17.14
C GLY A 461 35.20 -8.00 -18.51
N ALA A 462 34.48 -6.88 -18.57
CA ALA A 462 34.73 -5.89 -19.61
C ALA A 462 35.87 -4.97 -19.12
N LYS A 463 37.04 -5.12 -19.76
CA LYS A 463 38.17 -4.18 -19.58
C LYS A 463 37.74 -2.78 -20.01
N SER A 464 37.99 -1.80 -19.15
CA SER A 464 37.84 -0.38 -19.46
C SER A 464 38.65 -0.01 -20.70
N PRO A 465 38.12 0.76 -21.66
CA PRO A 465 38.94 1.37 -22.71
C PRO A 465 39.83 2.46 -22.09
N GLY A 466 41.11 2.41 -22.46
CA GLY A 466 42.13 3.32 -21.95
C GLY A 466 41.79 4.80 -22.14
N ALA A 467 42.17 5.59 -21.16
CA ALA A 467 42.09 7.03 -21.17
C ALA A 467 42.98 7.59 -22.29
N THR A 468 42.39 8.36 -23.20
CA THR A 468 43.09 9.17 -24.20
C THR A 468 43.70 10.41 -23.48
N PRO A 469 44.97 10.74 -23.68
CA PRO A 469 45.59 11.90 -23.04
C PRO A 469 45.12 13.21 -23.68
N ALA A 470 44.85 14.20 -22.84
CA ALA A 470 44.45 15.55 -23.24
C ALA A 470 45.59 16.27 -24.02
N PRO A 471 45.27 17.11 -25.02
CA PRO A 471 46.25 17.86 -25.76
C PRO A 471 46.83 19.01 -24.90
N LYS A 472 48.17 19.15 -24.94
CA LYS A 472 48.92 20.25 -24.36
C LYS A 472 48.52 21.56 -25.04
N ALA A 473 48.12 22.54 -24.27
CA ALA A 473 48.05 23.95 -24.74
C ALA A 473 49.45 24.48 -25.01
N LYS A 474 49.61 25.07 -26.17
CA LYS A 474 50.73 25.94 -26.52
C LYS A 474 50.19 27.37 -26.53
N GLY A 475 51.00 28.25 -25.98
CA GLY A 475 50.90 29.70 -26.12
C GLY A 475 50.38 30.40 -24.88
#